data_d73d7fbc08b89eddb9adf22056f88d6e
#
_entry.id   d73d7fbc08b89eddb9adf22056f88d6e
#
_cell.length_a   1.000
_cell.length_b   1.000
_cell.length_c   1.000
_cell.angle_alpha   90.00
_cell.angle_beta   90.00
_cell.angle_gamma   90.00
#
_symmetry.space_group_name_H-M   'P 1'
#
loop_
_entity.id
_entity.type
_entity.pdbx_description
1 polymer ?
#
loop_
_entity_poly.entity_id
_entity_poly.type
_entity_poly.pdbx_seq_one_letter_code
_entity_poly.pdbx_strand_id
1 'polypeptide(L)'
;MTITTPPLTKQAATGVLTGLALGDALGFPTEFNDVPAILAKFGPWRQIPLLTPAIVSDDTQMTIALGRGIRTAMDSGLLTPERMVDPVRAEFVAWYHSPDNNRAPGNTCLTACRLLEHTRIWQEASQTHSKGCGANMRVAPVGLVPGLSEEQRAGAAQLQAALTHGHPTALTASDLLARAVFLLAQGAEPLGLIGQLRSYAYENRGRYHTRWLGDLWRHAGDATPEAYIQRGWDECLTALGRVQDALRDPSPETDPCERTGDGWVAEEALATALHCFLLFPEEPVTALRRAACTRGDSDSIACLTGALAGAHLGAAAWPKEWSERIEYRSDLLSLAALWDA
;
A
#
# COMPACT_ATOMS: atom_id res chain seq x y z
N MET A 1 -0.92 -28.18 15.01
CA MET A 1 0.44 -27.81 14.56
C MET A 1 0.42 -26.31 14.37
N THR A 2 1.11 -25.58 15.24
CA THR A 2 1.31 -24.13 15.08
C THR A 2 2.30 -23.97 13.92
N ILE A 3 1.81 -23.54 12.77
CA ILE A 3 2.69 -23.16 11.67
C ILE A 3 3.33 -21.82 12.11
N THR A 4 4.53 -21.88 12.64
CA THR A 4 5.34 -20.69 12.91
C THR A 4 5.79 -20.15 11.56
N THR A 5 5.26 -18.97 11.18
CA THR A 5 5.78 -18.23 10.02
C THR A 5 7.27 -17.96 10.27
N PRO A 6 8.16 -18.25 9.31
CA PRO A 6 9.57 -17.95 9.47
C PRO A 6 9.76 -16.42 9.70
N PRO A 7 10.82 -16.00 10.40
CA PRO A 7 11.12 -14.58 10.59
C PRO A 7 11.37 -13.89 9.25
N LEU A 8 11.07 -12.60 9.19
CA LEU A 8 11.34 -11.77 8.02
C LEU A 8 12.84 -11.76 7.71
N THR A 9 13.20 -11.73 6.42
CA THR A 9 14.60 -11.76 5.99
C THR A 9 15.19 -10.34 5.88
N LYS A 10 16.49 -10.18 6.10
CA LYS A 10 17.30 -8.99 5.76
C LYS A 10 16.75 -7.64 6.27
N GLN A 11 16.18 -7.58 7.49
CA GLN A 11 15.52 -6.37 7.99
C GLN A 11 14.46 -5.84 6.99
N ALA A 12 13.56 -6.72 6.61
CA ALA A 12 12.55 -6.43 5.60
C ALA A 12 11.63 -5.28 6.02
N ALA A 13 11.26 -5.20 7.31
CA ALA A 13 10.40 -4.11 7.77
C ALA A 13 11.07 -2.74 7.64
N THR A 14 12.35 -2.63 8.00
CA THR A 14 13.15 -1.42 7.75
C THR A 14 13.22 -1.11 6.25
N GLY A 15 13.46 -2.12 5.42
CA GLY A 15 13.50 -1.98 3.97
C GLY A 15 12.20 -1.44 3.39
N VAL A 16 11.07 -2.04 3.78
CA VAL A 16 9.72 -1.67 3.33
C VAL A 16 9.37 -0.24 3.74
N LEU A 17 9.45 0.08 5.03
CA LEU A 17 9.01 1.38 5.53
C LEU A 17 9.90 2.52 5.04
N THR A 18 11.22 2.28 4.94
CA THR A 18 12.13 3.27 4.34
C THR A 18 11.84 3.44 2.85
N GLY A 19 11.69 2.33 2.12
CA GLY A 19 11.44 2.36 0.68
C GLY A 19 10.13 3.01 0.30
N LEU A 20 9.09 2.73 1.07
CA LEU A 20 7.77 3.36 0.95
C LEU A 20 7.90 4.88 1.06
N ALA A 21 8.52 5.37 2.14
CA ALA A 21 8.68 6.81 2.37
C ALA A 21 9.61 7.47 1.34
N LEU A 22 10.66 6.78 0.87
CA LEU A 22 11.52 7.28 -0.20
C LEU A 22 10.77 7.38 -1.55
N GLY A 23 9.92 6.41 -1.85
CA GLY A 23 9.06 6.44 -3.03
C GLY A 23 8.08 7.60 -2.99
N ASP A 24 7.36 7.75 -1.88
CA ASP A 24 6.46 8.86 -1.61
C ASP A 24 7.19 10.22 -1.78
N ALA A 25 8.29 10.45 -1.07
CA ALA A 25 9.06 11.70 -1.15
C ALA A 25 9.65 11.98 -2.54
N LEU A 26 9.89 10.95 -3.35
CA LEU A 26 10.36 11.10 -4.73
C LEU A 26 9.21 11.41 -5.68
N GLY A 27 8.04 10.83 -5.47
CA GLY A 27 6.84 10.97 -6.30
C GLY A 27 6.02 12.24 -5.98
N PHE A 28 5.98 12.68 -4.73
CA PHE A 28 5.18 13.84 -4.32
C PHE A 28 5.46 15.12 -5.12
N PRO A 29 6.72 15.50 -5.46
CA PRO A 29 6.98 16.67 -6.30
C PRO A 29 6.59 16.52 -7.78
N THR A 30 6.23 15.33 -8.22
CA THR A 30 5.83 15.00 -9.59
C THR A 30 4.34 14.72 -9.74
N GLU A 31 3.63 14.52 -8.65
CA GLU A 31 2.18 14.36 -8.58
C GLU A 31 1.48 15.54 -9.30
N PHE A 32 0.37 15.29 -9.95
CA PHE A 32 -0.40 16.24 -10.75
C PHE A 32 0.36 16.87 -11.95
N ASN A 33 1.50 16.31 -12.35
CA ASN A 33 2.25 16.76 -13.52
C ASN A 33 2.23 15.70 -14.62
N ASP A 34 2.23 16.13 -15.87
CA ASP A 34 2.48 15.23 -16.99
C ASP A 34 3.99 14.90 -17.14
N VAL A 35 4.31 13.82 -17.83
CA VAL A 35 5.70 13.38 -18.01
C VAL A 35 6.57 14.46 -18.68
N PRO A 36 6.13 15.20 -19.73
CA PRO A 36 6.90 16.31 -20.27
C PRO A 36 7.27 17.38 -19.24
N ALA A 37 6.34 17.77 -18.37
CA ALA A 37 6.60 18.77 -17.31
C ALA A 37 7.59 18.23 -16.27
N ILE A 38 7.46 16.96 -15.87
CA ILE A 38 8.40 16.28 -14.97
C ILE A 38 9.81 16.30 -15.56
N LEU A 39 9.96 15.89 -16.83
CA LEU A 39 11.25 15.85 -17.50
C LEU A 39 11.86 17.25 -17.70
N ALA A 40 11.03 18.26 -17.98
CA ALA A 40 11.48 19.63 -18.08
C ALA A 40 12.01 20.19 -16.75
N LYS A 41 11.39 19.78 -15.62
CA LYS A 41 11.74 20.24 -14.28
C LYS A 41 12.93 19.50 -13.68
N PHE A 42 13.01 18.18 -13.88
CA PHE A 42 13.96 17.32 -13.17
C PHE A 42 15.00 16.64 -14.07
N GLY A 43 14.90 16.81 -15.40
CA GLY A 43 15.76 16.13 -16.37
C GLY A 43 15.31 14.70 -16.67
N PRO A 44 16.21 13.86 -17.24
CA PRO A 44 15.90 12.47 -17.58
C PRO A 44 15.39 11.69 -16.38
N TRP A 45 14.33 10.87 -16.55
CA TRP A 45 13.69 10.16 -15.46
C TRP A 45 14.64 9.33 -14.59
N ARG A 46 15.70 8.73 -15.18
CA ARG A 46 16.73 7.98 -14.45
C ARG A 46 17.56 8.82 -13.49
N GLN A 47 17.47 10.15 -13.58
CA GLN A 47 18.24 11.11 -12.80
C GLN A 47 17.40 11.95 -11.86
N ILE A 48 16.09 11.73 -11.78
CA ILE A 48 15.22 12.46 -10.85
C ILE A 48 15.81 12.41 -9.44
N PRO A 49 16.13 13.57 -8.85
CA PRO A 49 16.78 13.61 -7.54
C PRO A 49 15.76 13.49 -6.41
N LEU A 50 16.14 12.84 -5.31
CA LEU A 50 15.43 13.03 -4.06
C LEU A 50 15.72 14.44 -3.54
N LEU A 51 14.67 15.26 -3.38
CA LEU A 51 14.80 16.65 -2.94
C LEU A 51 15.30 16.76 -1.49
N THR A 52 15.76 17.93 -1.09
CA THR A 52 16.17 18.25 0.28
C THR A 52 15.42 19.49 0.75
N PRO A 53 14.60 19.39 1.78
CA PRO A 53 14.25 18.18 2.56
C PRO A 53 13.48 17.14 1.73
N ALA A 54 13.59 15.86 2.12
CA ALA A 54 12.81 14.76 1.53
C ALA A 54 11.45 14.68 2.25
N ILE A 55 10.52 15.52 1.81
CA ILE A 55 9.18 15.67 2.38
C ILE A 55 8.28 14.58 1.81
N VAL A 56 7.51 13.94 2.67
CA VAL A 56 6.52 12.91 2.32
C VAL A 56 5.11 13.48 2.24
N SER A 57 4.20 12.79 1.55
CA SER A 57 2.77 13.10 1.46
C SER A 57 1.96 12.41 2.57
N ASP A 58 0.64 12.35 2.41
CA ASP A 58 -0.26 11.60 3.30
C ASP A 58 -0.05 10.08 3.22
N ASP A 59 0.56 9.55 2.17
CA ASP A 59 0.90 8.13 2.00
C ASP A 59 1.74 7.62 3.18
N THR A 60 2.86 8.25 3.45
CA THR A 60 3.74 7.90 4.57
C THR A 60 3.10 8.25 5.91
N GLN A 61 2.42 9.38 6.02
CA GLN A 61 1.76 9.80 7.25
C GLN A 61 0.70 8.78 7.68
N MET A 62 -0.17 8.35 6.77
CA MET A 62 -1.20 7.34 7.05
C MET A 62 -0.61 5.93 7.24
N THR A 63 0.51 5.62 6.60
CA THR A 63 1.26 4.38 6.87
C THR A 63 1.74 4.32 8.31
N ILE A 64 2.31 5.41 8.82
CA ILE A 64 2.76 5.52 10.23
C ILE A 64 1.56 5.40 11.17
N ALA A 65 0.46 6.08 10.87
CA ALA A 65 -0.78 6.01 11.65
C ALA A 65 -1.31 4.56 11.71
N LEU A 66 -1.39 3.86 10.57
CA LEU A 66 -1.78 2.45 10.54
C LEU A 66 -0.84 1.58 11.36
N GLY A 67 0.47 1.74 11.18
CA GLY A 67 1.48 0.97 11.91
C GLY A 67 1.38 1.15 13.43
N ARG A 68 1.16 2.37 13.91
CA ARG A 68 0.95 2.69 15.33
C ARG A 68 -0.34 2.04 15.86
N GLY A 69 -1.43 2.12 15.10
CA GLY A 69 -2.70 1.49 15.45
C GLY A 69 -2.59 -0.03 15.55
N ILE A 70 -1.89 -0.68 14.61
CA ILE A 70 -1.62 -2.13 14.64
C ILE A 70 -0.77 -2.49 15.86
N ARG A 71 0.30 -1.74 16.16
CA ARG A 71 1.12 -1.96 17.34
C ARG A 71 0.27 -1.94 18.61
N THR A 72 -0.53 -0.90 18.81
CA THR A 72 -1.43 -0.77 19.98
C THR A 72 -2.43 -1.92 20.04
N ALA A 73 -2.98 -2.34 18.91
CA ALA A 73 -3.89 -3.49 18.84
C ALA A 73 -3.22 -4.81 19.28
N MET A 74 -1.91 -4.94 19.05
CA MET A 74 -1.14 -6.15 19.38
C MET A 74 -0.57 -6.14 20.81
N ASP A 75 -0.49 -5.01 21.49
CA ASP A 75 -0.02 -4.93 22.88
C ASP A 75 -0.83 -5.85 23.84
N SER A 76 -2.07 -6.14 23.49
CA SER A 76 -2.97 -7.03 24.27
C SER A 76 -3.05 -8.47 23.73
N GLY A 77 -2.26 -8.85 22.73
CA GLY A 77 -2.17 -10.19 22.15
C GLY A 77 -2.44 -10.24 20.64
N LEU A 78 -2.99 -11.34 20.14
CA LEU A 78 -3.21 -11.56 18.70
C LEU A 78 -4.09 -10.48 18.08
N LEU A 79 -3.76 -10.10 16.85
CA LEU A 79 -4.55 -9.14 16.06
C LEU A 79 -5.92 -9.73 15.72
N THR A 80 -6.97 -9.03 16.12
CA THR A 80 -8.37 -9.35 15.79
C THR A 80 -9.10 -8.07 15.37
N PRO A 81 -10.23 -8.15 14.67
CA PRO A 81 -10.96 -6.94 14.27
C PRO A 81 -11.38 -6.09 15.47
N GLU A 82 -11.83 -6.71 16.57
CA GLU A 82 -12.26 -6.02 17.77
C GLU A 82 -11.13 -5.23 18.45
N ARG A 83 -9.89 -5.68 18.31
CA ARG A 83 -8.69 -5.00 18.83
C ARG A 83 -8.13 -3.97 17.86
N MET A 84 -8.34 -4.16 16.55
CA MET A 84 -7.74 -3.32 15.51
C MET A 84 -8.54 -2.04 15.25
N VAL A 85 -9.88 -2.11 15.27
CA VAL A 85 -10.74 -0.99 14.85
C VAL A 85 -10.46 0.27 15.64
N ASP A 86 -10.55 0.23 16.96
CA ASP A 86 -10.45 1.44 17.79
C ASP A 86 -9.05 2.07 17.77
N PRO A 87 -7.93 1.32 17.90
CA PRO A 87 -6.60 1.91 17.80
C PRO A 87 -6.31 2.52 16.42
N VAL A 88 -6.65 1.83 15.33
CA VAL A 88 -6.42 2.37 13.97
C VAL A 88 -7.27 3.60 13.71
N ARG A 89 -8.54 3.56 14.14
CA ARG A 89 -9.44 4.73 14.10
C ARG A 89 -8.85 5.92 14.84
N ALA A 90 -8.34 5.71 16.06
CA ALA A 90 -7.76 6.79 16.87
C ALA A 90 -6.56 7.45 16.14
N GLU A 91 -5.68 6.66 15.55
CA GLU A 91 -4.53 7.16 14.77
C GLU A 91 -4.96 7.89 13.48
N PHE A 92 -5.99 7.39 12.77
CA PHE A 92 -6.53 8.04 11.58
C PHE A 92 -7.20 9.39 11.91
N VAL A 93 -7.94 9.46 13.02
CA VAL A 93 -8.52 10.73 13.51
C VAL A 93 -7.42 11.68 13.98
N ALA A 94 -6.37 11.19 14.66
CA ALA A 94 -5.22 12.01 15.03
C ALA A 94 -4.49 12.56 13.80
N TRP A 95 -4.29 11.75 12.74
CA TRP A 95 -3.77 12.22 11.46
C TRP A 95 -4.67 13.29 10.84
N TYR A 96 -5.98 13.12 10.85
CA TYR A 96 -6.94 14.09 10.30
C TYR A 96 -6.80 15.48 10.94
N HIS A 97 -6.50 15.54 12.24
CA HIS A 97 -6.28 16.79 12.99
C HIS A 97 -4.82 17.25 13.03
N SER A 98 -3.92 16.52 12.40
CA SER A 98 -2.50 16.90 12.37
C SER A 98 -2.29 18.22 11.62
N PRO A 99 -1.46 19.14 12.14
CA PRO A 99 -1.08 20.35 11.40
C PRO A 99 -0.31 20.04 10.11
N ASP A 100 0.28 18.82 10.01
CA ASP A 100 1.01 18.36 8.84
C ASP A 100 0.09 17.75 7.77
N ASN A 101 -1.21 17.59 8.03
CA ASN A 101 -2.21 17.09 7.09
C ASN A 101 -2.60 18.19 6.07
N ASN A 102 -1.63 18.61 5.27
CA ASN A 102 -1.78 19.66 4.25
C ASN A 102 -1.01 19.32 2.96
N ARG A 103 -0.74 18.02 2.72
CA ARG A 103 0.11 17.53 1.65
C ARG A 103 -0.69 16.60 0.73
N ALA A 104 -1.59 17.22 -0.05
CA ALA A 104 -2.48 16.58 -1.00
C ALA A 104 -3.36 15.42 -0.44
N PRO A 105 -3.87 15.49 0.82
CA PRO A 105 -4.63 14.38 1.38
C PRO A 105 -5.89 14.10 0.58
N GLY A 106 -6.13 12.81 0.29
CA GLY A 106 -7.28 12.36 -0.48
C GLY A 106 -8.62 12.67 0.19
N ASN A 107 -9.58 13.21 -0.58
CA ASN A 107 -10.91 13.59 -0.08
C ASN A 107 -11.66 12.42 0.59
N THR A 108 -11.47 11.19 0.12
CA THR A 108 -12.07 10.00 0.73
C THR A 108 -11.51 9.77 2.13
N CYS A 109 -10.18 9.88 2.32
CA CYS A 109 -9.54 9.77 3.63
C CYS A 109 -10.05 10.85 4.57
N LEU A 110 -10.07 12.11 4.15
CA LEU A 110 -10.54 13.23 4.97
C LEU A 110 -12.01 13.06 5.38
N THR A 111 -12.89 12.71 4.43
CA THR A 111 -14.31 12.51 4.71
C THR A 111 -14.54 11.35 5.70
N ALA A 112 -13.89 10.22 5.45
CA ALA A 112 -14.05 9.05 6.30
C ALA A 112 -13.48 9.30 7.72
N CYS A 113 -12.30 9.89 7.85
CA CYS A 113 -11.70 10.19 9.16
C CYS A 113 -12.57 11.16 9.98
N ARG A 114 -13.15 12.20 9.33
CA ARG A 114 -14.12 13.08 9.98
C ARG A 114 -15.36 12.33 10.47
N LEU A 115 -15.88 11.37 9.70
CA LEU A 115 -17.04 10.57 10.12
C LEU A 115 -16.66 9.57 11.22
N LEU A 116 -15.47 8.93 11.14
CA LEU A 116 -14.94 8.04 12.16
C LEU A 116 -14.84 8.71 13.55
N GLU A 117 -14.62 10.00 13.61
CA GLU A 117 -14.59 10.75 14.87
C GLU A 117 -15.94 10.75 15.58
N HIS A 118 -17.04 10.72 14.84
CA HIS A 118 -18.40 10.94 15.36
C HIS A 118 -19.27 9.68 15.41
N THR A 119 -18.93 8.62 14.65
CA THR A 119 -19.71 7.37 14.69
C THR A 119 -19.00 6.28 15.48
N ARG A 120 -19.76 5.40 16.14
CA ARG A 120 -19.24 4.16 16.73
C ARG A 120 -19.28 2.98 15.76
N ILE A 121 -20.10 3.08 14.73
CA ILE A 121 -20.27 2.07 13.69
C ILE A 121 -19.39 2.48 12.52
N TRP A 122 -18.17 1.95 12.44
CA TRP A 122 -17.18 2.36 11.44
C TRP A 122 -17.68 2.16 9.98
N GLN A 123 -18.59 1.21 9.74
CA GLN A 123 -19.18 0.99 8.41
C GLN A 123 -19.95 2.23 7.91
N GLU A 124 -20.51 3.04 8.80
CA GLU A 124 -21.17 4.31 8.44
C GLU A 124 -20.20 5.38 7.96
N ALA A 125 -18.95 5.31 8.39
CA ALA A 125 -17.89 6.22 7.93
C ALA A 125 -17.27 5.78 6.60
N SER A 126 -17.36 4.50 6.29
CA SER A 126 -16.77 3.89 5.10
C SER A 126 -17.36 4.44 3.81
N GLN A 127 -16.51 4.92 2.91
CA GLN A 127 -16.94 5.44 1.60
C GLN A 127 -17.07 4.29 0.61
N THR A 128 -18.23 3.62 0.60
CA THR A 128 -18.46 2.38 -0.15
C THR A 128 -18.41 2.54 -1.67
N HIS A 129 -18.50 3.76 -2.18
CA HIS A 129 -18.37 4.07 -3.61
C HIS A 129 -16.94 4.41 -4.04
N SER A 130 -16.00 4.57 -3.09
CA SER A 130 -14.64 4.98 -3.39
C SER A 130 -13.70 3.78 -3.45
N LYS A 131 -13.03 3.63 -4.58
CA LYS A 131 -11.90 2.71 -4.79
C LYS A 131 -10.56 3.42 -4.97
N GLY A 132 -10.44 4.65 -4.47
CA GLY A 132 -9.20 5.42 -4.50
C GLY A 132 -8.01 4.70 -3.87
N CYS A 133 -6.79 5.07 -4.28
CA CYS A 133 -5.55 4.43 -3.81
C CYS A 133 -5.26 4.69 -2.32
N GLY A 134 -5.90 5.66 -1.67
CA GLY A 134 -5.64 6.06 -0.29
C GLY A 134 -5.74 4.97 0.79
N ALA A 135 -6.37 3.82 0.48
CA ALA A 135 -6.32 2.65 1.36
C ALA A 135 -5.13 1.74 1.06
N ASN A 136 -4.71 1.69 -0.21
CA ASN A 136 -3.65 0.82 -0.68
C ASN A 136 -2.26 1.39 -0.33
N MET A 137 -2.09 2.70 -0.49
CA MET A 137 -0.84 3.42 -0.23
C MET A 137 -0.25 3.13 1.15
N ARG A 138 -1.08 2.89 2.16
CA ARG A 138 -0.69 2.74 3.57
C ARG A 138 -0.67 1.31 4.10
N VAL A 139 -1.08 0.29 3.31
CA VAL A 139 -1.34 -1.08 3.83
C VAL A 139 -0.09 -1.90 4.11
N ALA A 140 1.08 -1.51 3.61
CA ALA A 140 2.32 -2.27 3.70
C ALA A 140 2.65 -2.80 5.12
N PRO A 141 2.41 -2.07 6.23
CA PRO A 141 2.57 -2.57 7.60
C PRO A 141 1.88 -3.91 7.87
N VAL A 142 0.68 -4.15 7.32
CA VAL A 142 -0.05 -5.40 7.52
C VAL A 142 0.72 -6.60 6.95
N GLY A 143 1.43 -6.40 5.84
CA GLY A 143 2.30 -7.43 5.24
C GLY A 143 3.47 -7.85 6.13
N LEU A 144 3.91 -6.96 7.02
CA LEU A 144 5.10 -7.11 7.86
C LEU A 144 4.81 -7.74 9.24
N VAL A 145 3.56 -7.68 9.73
CA VAL A 145 3.23 -8.19 11.06
C VAL A 145 3.56 -9.68 11.17
N PRO A 146 4.43 -10.08 12.10
CA PRO A 146 4.82 -11.48 12.26
C PRO A 146 3.70 -12.30 12.87
N GLY A 147 3.68 -13.61 12.59
CA GLY A 147 2.78 -14.59 13.22
C GLY A 147 1.31 -14.50 12.80
N LEU A 148 0.92 -13.59 11.90
CA LEU A 148 -0.44 -13.58 11.36
C LEU A 148 -0.67 -14.79 10.44
N SER A 149 -1.81 -15.46 10.62
CA SER A 149 -2.32 -16.41 9.62
C SER A 149 -2.68 -15.66 8.33
N GLU A 150 -2.83 -16.39 7.23
CA GLU A 150 -3.28 -15.82 5.95
C GLU A 150 -4.62 -15.11 6.11
N GLU A 151 -5.57 -15.73 6.82
CA GLU A 151 -6.89 -15.13 7.08
C GLU A 151 -6.80 -13.84 7.91
N GLN A 152 -5.93 -13.80 8.91
CA GLN A 152 -5.75 -12.60 9.72
C GLN A 152 -5.11 -11.47 8.91
N ARG A 153 -4.13 -11.78 8.06
CA ARG A 153 -3.48 -10.79 7.17
C ARG A 153 -4.46 -10.22 6.16
N ALA A 154 -5.21 -11.09 5.46
CA ALA A 154 -6.25 -10.68 4.52
C ALA A 154 -7.33 -9.82 5.21
N GLY A 155 -7.86 -10.30 6.33
CA GLY A 155 -8.87 -9.59 7.08
C GLY A 155 -8.40 -8.22 7.60
N ALA A 156 -7.18 -8.12 8.12
CA ALA A 156 -6.60 -6.87 8.59
C ALA A 156 -6.35 -5.88 7.43
N ALA A 157 -5.85 -6.38 6.28
CA ALA A 157 -5.64 -5.56 5.09
C ALA A 157 -6.95 -4.99 4.53
N GLN A 158 -7.99 -5.81 4.46
CA GLN A 158 -9.32 -5.39 4.03
C GLN A 158 -9.99 -4.46 5.05
N LEU A 159 -9.88 -4.73 6.35
CA LEU A 159 -10.47 -3.89 7.40
C LEU A 159 -9.86 -2.48 7.43
N GLN A 160 -8.53 -2.35 7.38
CA GLN A 160 -7.90 -1.03 7.36
C GLN A 160 -8.33 -0.21 6.13
N ALA A 161 -8.52 -0.87 4.98
CA ALA A 161 -9.07 -0.22 3.79
C ALA A 161 -10.52 0.22 4.03
N ALA A 162 -11.35 -0.68 4.54
CA ALA A 162 -12.76 -0.46 4.81
C ALA A 162 -13.06 0.68 5.78
N LEU A 163 -12.14 1.02 6.70
CA LEU A 163 -12.31 2.18 7.58
C LEU A 163 -12.45 3.50 6.82
N THR A 164 -11.98 3.57 5.59
CA THR A 164 -12.08 4.78 4.74
C THR A 164 -12.70 4.48 3.36
N HIS A 165 -12.19 3.48 2.66
CA HIS A 165 -12.55 3.12 1.28
C HIS A 165 -13.30 1.78 1.28
N GLY A 166 -14.62 1.84 1.29
CA GLY A 166 -15.48 0.66 1.37
C GLY A 166 -15.83 0.04 0.02
N HIS A 167 -15.21 0.43 -1.08
CA HIS A 167 -15.40 -0.25 -2.35
C HIS A 167 -14.64 -1.58 -2.36
N PRO A 168 -15.22 -2.70 -2.85
CA PRO A 168 -14.58 -4.01 -2.78
C PRO A 168 -13.20 -4.06 -3.46
N THR A 169 -12.99 -3.29 -4.51
CA THR A 169 -11.70 -3.20 -5.21
C THR A 169 -10.61 -2.59 -4.33
N ALA A 170 -10.92 -1.57 -3.51
CA ALA A 170 -9.96 -1.00 -2.57
C ALA A 170 -9.56 -2.03 -1.49
N LEU A 171 -10.51 -2.84 -1.05
CA LEU A 171 -10.26 -3.92 -0.07
C LEU A 171 -9.33 -4.99 -0.65
N THR A 172 -9.66 -5.49 -1.84
CA THR A 172 -8.93 -6.59 -2.48
C THR A 172 -7.55 -6.16 -3.00
N ALA A 173 -7.40 -4.93 -3.49
CA ALA A 173 -6.10 -4.38 -3.87
C ALA A 173 -5.18 -4.22 -2.64
N SER A 174 -5.73 -3.77 -1.50
CA SER A 174 -4.98 -3.69 -0.24
C SER A 174 -4.55 -5.06 0.27
N ASP A 175 -5.41 -6.07 0.16
CA ASP A 175 -5.07 -7.45 0.49
C ASP A 175 -3.93 -7.98 -0.40
N LEU A 176 -4.02 -7.77 -1.72
CA LEU A 176 -2.97 -8.16 -2.67
C LEU A 176 -1.63 -7.49 -2.39
N LEU A 177 -1.62 -6.19 -2.05
CA LEU A 177 -0.37 -5.51 -1.72
C LEU A 177 0.23 -6.04 -0.41
N ALA A 178 -0.57 -6.20 0.64
CA ALA A 178 -0.10 -6.80 1.90
C ALA A 178 0.44 -8.22 1.67
N ARG A 179 -0.20 -9.00 0.80
CA ARG A 179 0.25 -10.32 0.38
C ARG A 179 1.58 -10.25 -0.38
N ALA A 180 1.73 -9.33 -1.33
CA ALA A 180 2.95 -9.14 -2.11
C ALA A 180 4.13 -8.76 -1.20
N VAL A 181 3.96 -7.80 -0.30
CA VAL A 181 4.96 -7.41 0.70
C VAL A 181 5.35 -8.62 1.56
N PHE A 182 4.38 -9.37 2.07
CA PHE A 182 4.64 -10.56 2.88
C PHE A 182 5.45 -11.61 2.09
N LEU A 183 5.04 -11.95 0.87
CA LEU A 183 5.71 -12.96 0.05
C LEU A 183 7.17 -12.56 -0.24
N LEU A 184 7.40 -11.34 -0.66
CA LEU A 184 8.74 -10.83 -0.95
C LEU A 184 9.62 -10.80 0.31
N ALA A 185 9.08 -10.35 1.45
CA ALA A 185 9.79 -10.37 2.74
C ALA A 185 10.12 -11.79 3.22
N GLN A 186 9.38 -12.81 2.76
CA GLN A 186 9.67 -14.23 3.01
C GLN A 186 10.61 -14.84 1.94
N GLY A 187 11.13 -14.03 1.01
CA GLY A 187 12.09 -14.47 0.00
C GLY A 187 11.46 -15.04 -1.27
N ALA A 188 10.20 -14.70 -1.56
CA ALA A 188 9.62 -15.07 -2.84
C ALA A 188 10.35 -14.35 -3.99
N GLU A 189 10.59 -15.09 -5.07
CA GLU A 189 11.24 -14.56 -6.26
C GLU A 189 10.31 -13.61 -7.04
N PRO A 190 10.78 -12.41 -7.43
CA PRO A 190 9.97 -11.42 -8.16
C PRO A 190 9.32 -11.97 -9.42
N LEU A 191 10.03 -12.79 -10.20
CA LEU A 191 9.54 -13.36 -11.47
C LEU A 191 8.24 -14.18 -11.29
N GLY A 192 8.07 -14.83 -10.16
CA GLY A 192 6.88 -15.65 -9.84
C GLY A 192 5.73 -14.89 -9.20
N LEU A 193 5.95 -13.63 -8.78
CA LEU A 193 5.03 -12.90 -7.92
C LEU A 193 3.64 -12.71 -8.54
N ILE A 194 3.55 -12.26 -9.80
CA ILE A 194 2.26 -12.04 -10.48
C ILE A 194 1.45 -13.33 -10.55
N GLY A 195 2.10 -14.47 -10.86
CA GLY A 195 1.44 -15.78 -10.87
C GLY A 195 0.85 -16.13 -9.50
N GLN A 196 1.61 -15.93 -8.43
CA GLN A 196 1.16 -16.19 -7.06
C GLN A 196 0.00 -15.28 -6.63
N LEU A 197 0.07 -13.98 -6.94
CA LEU A 197 -1.00 -13.03 -6.63
C LEU A 197 -2.30 -13.34 -7.41
N ARG A 198 -2.18 -13.75 -8.68
CA ARG A 198 -3.34 -14.16 -9.48
C ARG A 198 -3.99 -15.44 -8.94
N SER A 199 -3.20 -16.46 -8.59
CA SER A 199 -3.71 -17.68 -7.96
C SER A 199 -4.44 -17.36 -6.66
N TYR A 200 -3.82 -16.56 -5.79
CA TYR A 200 -4.44 -16.10 -4.55
C TYR A 200 -5.75 -15.37 -4.77
N ALA A 201 -5.82 -14.46 -5.76
CA ALA A 201 -7.04 -13.73 -6.10
C ALA A 201 -8.16 -14.67 -6.59
N TYR A 202 -7.84 -15.67 -7.42
CA TYR A 202 -8.81 -16.68 -7.86
C TYR A 202 -9.34 -17.53 -6.71
N GLU A 203 -8.48 -17.97 -5.79
CA GLU A 203 -8.85 -18.79 -4.64
C GLU A 203 -9.74 -18.04 -3.64
N ASN A 204 -9.56 -16.72 -3.52
CA ASN A 204 -10.31 -15.87 -2.58
C ASN A 204 -11.48 -15.11 -3.23
N ARG A 205 -11.78 -15.33 -4.51
CA ARG A 205 -12.72 -14.54 -5.31
C ARG A 205 -14.12 -14.42 -4.69
N GLY A 206 -14.63 -15.46 -4.05
CA GLY A 206 -15.94 -15.43 -3.37
C GLY A 206 -15.81 -15.33 -1.84
N ARG A 207 -14.63 -15.11 -1.29
CA ARG A 207 -14.40 -15.14 0.15
C ARG A 207 -14.54 -13.76 0.78
N TYR A 208 -15.66 -13.53 1.43
CA TYR A 208 -15.90 -12.34 2.25
C TYR A 208 -15.51 -12.62 3.71
N HIS A 209 -14.65 -11.79 4.29
CA HIS A 209 -14.18 -11.93 5.66
C HIS A 209 -15.18 -11.35 6.67
N THR A 210 -16.31 -12.02 6.87
CA THR A 210 -17.44 -11.53 7.70
C THR A 210 -17.02 -11.09 9.08
N ARG A 211 -16.10 -11.80 9.75
CA ARG A 211 -15.62 -11.42 11.07
C ARG A 211 -14.91 -10.06 11.09
N TRP A 212 -14.20 -9.71 9.98
CA TRP A 212 -13.44 -8.48 9.84
C TRP A 212 -14.28 -7.33 9.31
N LEU A 213 -15.18 -7.58 8.38
CA LEU A 213 -15.90 -6.57 7.62
C LEU A 213 -17.36 -6.40 8.08
N GLY A 214 -17.86 -7.30 8.92
CA GLY A 214 -19.27 -7.25 9.37
C GLY A 214 -20.24 -7.28 8.20
N ASP A 215 -21.13 -6.32 8.17
CA ASP A 215 -22.16 -6.15 7.13
C ASP A 215 -21.86 -5.02 6.15
N LEU A 216 -20.60 -4.67 5.95
CA LEU A 216 -20.17 -3.59 5.03
C LEU A 216 -20.81 -3.72 3.64
N TRP A 217 -20.96 -4.95 3.12
CA TRP A 217 -21.61 -5.21 1.84
C TRP A 217 -23.06 -4.66 1.76
N ARG A 218 -23.78 -4.60 2.89
CA ARG A 218 -25.11 -4.00 2.94
C ARG A 218 -25.07 -2.48 2.85
N HIS A 219 -24.08 -1.86 3.50
CA HIS A 219 -23.83 -0.43 3.37
C HIS A 219 -23.45 -0.03 1.94
N ALA A 220 -22.83 -0.95 1.19
CA ALA A 220 -22.56 -0.79 -0.24
C ALA A 220 -23.78 -1.04 -1.16
N GLY A 221 -24.87 -1.56 -0.61
CA GLY A 221 -26.10 -1.86 -1.36
C GLY A 221 -26.05 -3.16 -2.17
N ASP A 222 -25.12 -4.06 -1.86
CA ASP A 222 -25.01 -5.34 -2.55
C ASP A 222 -26.01 -6.38 -2.03
N ALA A 223 -26.36 -7.36 -2.88
CA ALA A 223 -27.32 -8.40 -2.54
C ALA A 223 -26.73 -9.48 -1.60
N THR A 224 -25.45 -9.79 -1.76
CA THR A 224 -24.73 -10.78 -0.94
C THR A 224 -23.27 -10.36 -0.71
N PRO A 225 -22.65 -10.81 0.41
CA PRO A 225 -21.24 -10.52 0.67
C PRO A 225 -20.30 -11.11 -0.39
N GLU A 226 -20.66 -12.28 -0.97
CA GLU A 226 -19.86 -12.91 -2.02
C GLU A 226 -19.87 -12.07 -3.31
N ALA A 227 -21.06 -11.59 -3.73
CA ALA A 227 -21.19 -10.75 -4.92
C ALA A 227 -20.42 -9.42 -4.76
N TYR A 228 -20.47 -8.84 -3.56
CA TYR A 228 -19.72 -7.62 -3.22
C TYR A 228 -18.22 -7.84 -3.39
N ILE A 229 -17.63 -8.82 -2.71
CA ILE A 229 -16.18 -9.01 -2.72
C ILE A 229 -15.66 -9.53 -4.07
N GLN A 230 -16.46 -10.31 -4.78
CA GLN A 230 -16.12 -10.86 -6.10
C GLN A 230 -15.83 -9.75 -7.12
N ARG A 231 -16.59 -8.66 -7.11
CA ARG A 231 -16.34 -7.52 -8.01
C ARG A 231 -14.94 -6.96 -7.82
N GLY A 232 -14.51 -6.80 -6.55
CA GLY A 232 -13.18 -6.31 -6.24
C GLY A 232 -12.08 -7.22 -6.77
N TRP A 233 -12.22 -8.53 -6.56
CA TRP A 233 -11.26 -9.51 -7.08
C TRP A 233 -11.21 -9.52 -8.61
N ASP A 234 -12.35 -9.39 -9.30
CA ASP A 234 -12.42 -9.38 -10.77
C ASP A 234 -11.70 -8.16 -11.36
N GLU A 235 -11.87 -6.97 -10.75
CA GLU A 235 -11.13 -5.77 -11.15
C GLU A 235 -9.62 -5.93 -10.90
N CYS A 236 -9.23 -6.45 -9.75
CA CYS A 236 -7.82 -6.70 -9.44
C CYS A 236 -7.20 -7.77 -10.36
N LEU A 237 -7.91 -8.84 -10.69
CA LEU A 237 -7.44 -9.86 -11.65
C LEU A 237 -7.23 -9.26 -13.03
N THR A 238 -8.09 -8.33 -13.44
CA THR A 238 -7.95 -7.60 -14.70
C THR A 238 -6.69 -6.72 -14.67
N ALA A 239 -6.46 -5.99 -13.58
CA ALA A 239 -5.29 -5.15 -13.40
C ALA A 239 -3.98 -5.97 -13.38
N LEU A 240 -3.96 -7.10 -12.66
CA LEU A 240 -2.81 -8.04 -12.68
C LEU A 240 -2.56 -8.65 -14.07
N GLY A 241 -3.63 -8.85 -14.86
CA GLY A 241 -3.50 -9.26 -16.27
C GLY A 241 -2.74 -8.22 -17.10
N ARG A 242 -3.06 -6.93 -16.93
CA ARG A 242 -2.35 -5.83 -17.60
C ARG A 242 -0.86 -5.81 -17.23
N VAL A 243 -0.50 -6.06 -15.98
CA VAL A 243 0.91 -6.18 -15.56
C VAL A 243 1.61 -7.33 -16.29
N GLN A 244 0.96 -8.49 -16.34
CA GLN A 244 1.52 -9.67 -17.01
C GLN A 244 1.76 -9.40 -18.50
N ASP A 245 0.85 -8.72 -19.19
CA ASP A 245 0.97 -8.36 -20.59
C ASP A 245 2.06 -7.30 -20.79
N ALA A 246 2.18 -6.33 -19.91
CA ALA A 246 3.22 -5.31 -19.95
C ALA A 246 4.64 -5.90 -19.78
N LEU A 247 4.78 -6.93 -18.95
CA LEU A 247 6.07 -7.61 -18.72
C LEU A 247 6.49 -8.56 -19.85
N ARG A 248 5.56 -8.98 -20.73
CA ARG A 248 5.91 -9.78 -21.93
C ARG A 248 6.64 -8.97 -23.00
N ASP A 249 6.37 -7.68 -23.05
CA ASP A 249 7.01 -6.74 -23.97
C ASP A 249 7.42 -5.48 -23.17
N PRO A 250 8.50 -5.58 -22.39
CA PRO A 250 8.91 -4.52 -21.47
C PRO A 250 9.36 -3.28 -22.24
N SER A 251 8.83 -2.13 -21.86
CA SER A 251 9.16 -0.82 -22.42
C SER A 251 9.52 0.15 -21.29
N PRO A 252 10.73 0.06 -20.72
CA PRO A 252 11.09 0.84 -19.52
C PRO A 252 11.15 2.35 -19.76
N GLU A 253 11.27 2.80 -21.01
CA GLU A 253 11.28 4.23 -21.37
C GLU A 253 9.86 4.82 -21.55
N THR A 254 8.85 3.97 -21.73
CA THR A 254 7.45 4.40 -21.83
C THR A 254 6.86 4.70 -20.44
N ASP A 255 5.95 5.64 -20.34
CA ASP A 255 5.21 5.89 -19.11
C ASP A 255 4.48 4.62 -18.67
N PRO A 256 4.77 4.05 -17.49
CA PRO A 256 4.14 2.82 -17.02
C PRO A 256 2.62 2.90 -16.95
N CYS A 257 2.06 4.09 -16.71
CA CYS A 257 0.62 4.32 -16.66
C CYS A 257 -0.09 4.04 -17.99
N GLU A 258 0.58 4.12 -19.13
CA GLU A 258 -0.02 3.79 -20.42
C GLU A 258 -0.47 2.33 -20.52
N ARG A 259 0.16 1.45 -19.77
CA ARG A 259 -0.09 0.00 -19.84
C ARG A 259 -0.84 -0.56 -18.63
N THR A 260 -0.70 0.05 -17.46
CA THR A 260 -1.20 -0.52 -16.19
C THR A 260 -2.21 0.34 -15.46
N GLY A 261 -2.37 1.59 -15.86
CA GLY A 261 -3.33 2.54 -15.30
C GLY A 261 -2.67 3.69 -14.55
N ASP A 262 -3.42 4.77 -14.34
CA ASP A 262 -2.90 6.04 -13.83
C ASP A 262 -2.68 6.05 -12.30
N GLY A 263 -3.13 5.03 -11.58
CA GLY A 263 -2.86 4.86 -10.16
C GLY A 263 -3.80 5.60 -9.21
N TRP A 264 -4.69 6.45 -9.69
CA TRP A 264 -5.68 7.14 -8.84
C TRP A 264 -6.65 6.20 -8.13
N VAL A 265 -6.80 4.98 -8.63
CA VAL A 265 -7.60 3.91 -8.03
C VAL A 265 -6.72 2.74 -7.61
N ALA A 266 -7.14 2.03 -6.56
CA ALA A 266 -6.30 1.08 -5.85
C ALA A 266 -5.73 -0.05 -6.72
N GLU A 267 -6.53 -0.62 -7.62
CA GLU A 267 -6.09 -1.70 -8.51
C GLU A 267 -5.08 -1.22 -9.56
N GLU A 268 -5.16 0.04 -9.99
CA GLU A 268 -4.21 0.63 -10.93
C GLU A 268 -2.90 1.00 -10.22
N ALA A 269 -2.97 1.62 -9.03
CA ALA A 269 -1.79 1.91 -8.22
C ALA A 269 -0.99 0.64 -7.93
N LEU A 270 -1.67 -0.44 -7.52
CA LEU A 270 -1.06 -1.76 -7.33
C LEU A 270 -0.41 -2.28 -8.61
N ALA A 271 -1.12 -2.23 -9.73
CA ALA A 271 -0.64 -2.76 -11.00
C ALA A 271 0.58 -1.99 -11.51
N THR A 272 0.53 -0.67 -11.47
CA THR A 272 1.62 0.19 -11.96
C THR A 272 2.85 0.08 -11.05
N ALA A 273 2.67 0.01 -9.74
CA ALA A 273 3.77 -0.23 -8.80
C ALA A 273 4.42 -1.61 -8.99
N LEU A 274 3.63 -2.68 -9.15
CA LEU A 274 4.15 -4.01 -9.48
C LEU A 274 4.92 -4.00 -10.79
N HIS A 275 4.42 -3.30 -11.81
CA HIS A 275 5.10 -3.18 -13.10
C HIS A 275 6.46 -2.48 -12.95
N CYS A 276 6.51 -1.32 -12.26
CA CYS A 276 7.76 -0.58 -12.02
C CYS A 276 8.77 -1.42 -11.24
N PHE A 277 8.33 -2.10 -10.16
CA PHE A 277 9.18 -2.98 -9.38
C PHE A 277 9.74 -4.14 -10.22
N LEU A 278 8.88 -4.82 -10.98
CA LEU A 278 9.26 -6.01 -11.75
C LEU A 278 10.10 -5.70 -13.01
N LEU A 279 10.09 -4.46 -13.49
CA LEU A 279 11.03 -4.00 -14.50
C LEU A 279 12.47 -3.90 -13.97
N PHE A 280 12.64 -3.58 -12.67
CA PHE A 280 13.93 -3.30 -12.04
C PHE A 280 14.03 -3.92 -10.65
N PRO A 281 13.84 -5.24 -10.48
CA PRO A 281 13.73 -5.85 -9.14
C PRO A 281 15.01 -5.73 -8.31
N GLU A 282 16.19 -5.69 -8.97
CA GLU A 282 17.50 -5.55 -8.33
C GLU A 282 18.02 -4.10 -8.31
N GLU A 283 17.27 -3.16 -8.91
CA GLU A 283 17.66 -1.75 -9.03
C GLU A 283 16.62 -0.85 -8.34
N PRO A 284 16.53 -0.86 -6.99
CA PRO A 284 15.43 -0.23 -6.26
C PRO A 284 15.29 1.27 -6.53
N VAL A 285 16.41 2.00 -6.64
CA VAL A 285 16.39 3.44 -6.95
C VAL A 285 15.90 3.70 -8.39
N THR A 286 16.26 2.84 -9.35
CA THR A 286 15.77 2.93 -10.72
C THR A 286 14.26 2.66 -10.77
N ALA A 287 13.79 1.65 -10.04
CA ALA A 287 12.36 1.36 -9.92
C ALA A 287 11.58 2.54 -9.35
N LEU A 288 12.06 3.18 -8.26
CA LEU A 288 11.44 4.38 -7.69
C LEU A 288 11.39 5.54 -8.68
N ARG A 289 12.50 5.81 -9.37
CA ARG A 289 12.57 6.90 -10.36
C ARG A 289 11.62 6.66 -11.53
N ARG A 290 11.45 5.39 -11.96
CA ARG A 290 10.48 5.06 -13.00
C ARG A 290 9.04 5.32 -12.52
N ALA A 291 8.73 4.90 -11.30
CA ALA A 291 7.44 5.08 -10.67
C ALA A 291 7.10 6.56 -10.45
N ALA A 292 8.07 7.37 -10.01
CA ALA A 292 7.89 8.80 -9.79
C ALA A 292 7.79 9.63 -11.09
N CYS A 293 8.22 9.09 -12.24
CA CYS A 293 8.10 9.77 -13.54
C CYS A 293 6.93 9.22 -14.35
N THR A 294 5.73 9.53 -13.94
CA THR A 294 4.49 9.09 -14.58
C THR A 294 3.44 10.19 -14.53
N ARG A 295 2.48 10.15 -15.44
CA ARG A 295 1.37 11.11 -15.53
C ARG A 295 0.29 10.90 -14.45
N GLY A 296 0.35 9.78 -13.75
CA GLY A 296 -0.65 9.40 -12.76
C GLY A 296 -0.33 9.84 -11.34
N ASP A 297 -0.84 9.07 -10.40
CA ASP A 297 -0.65 9.18 -8.95
C ASP A 297 0.78 8.76 -8.58
N SER A 298 1.73 9.65 -8.87
CA SER A 298 3.16 9.29 -8.89
C SER A 298 3.74 9.02 -7.50
N ASP A 299 3.25 9.67 -6.45
CA ASP A 299 3.69 9.41 -5.07
C ASP A 299 3.16 8.08 -4.56
N SER A 300 1.86 7.79 -4.71
CA SER A 300 1.31 6.48 -4.36
C SER A 300 1.96 5.34 -5.16
N ILE A 301 2.12 5.48 -6.48
CA ILE A 301 2.79 4.46 -7.31
C ILE A 301 4.23 4.23 -6.84
N ALA A 302 5.00 5.30 -6.57
CA ALA A 302 6.37 5.17 -6.11
C ALA A 302 6.46 4.68 -4.65
N CYS A 303 5.54 5.09 -3.79
CA CYS A 303 5.36 4.59 -2.43
C CYS A 303 5.21 3.06 -2.41
N LEU A 304 4.27 2.52 -3.18
CA LEU A 304 4.03 1.09 -3.31
C LEU A 304 5.23 0.35 -3.94
N THR A 305 5.84 0.95 -4.97
CA THR A 305 7.06 0.39 -5.61
C THR A 305 8.19 0.27 -4.58
N GLY A 306 8.37 1.29 -3.75
CA GLY A 306 9.36 1.29 -2.67
C GLY A 306 9.08 0.23 -1.61
N ALA A 307 7.82 0.04 -1.23
CA ALA A 307 7.43 -1.03 -0.32
C ALA A 307 7.79 -2.42 -0.87
N LEU A 308 7.49 -2.68 -2.15
CA LEU A 308 7.79 -3.96 -2.81
C LEU A 308 9.30 -4.19 -2.93
N ALA A 309 10.06 -3.21 -3.39
CA ALA A 309 11.51 -3.30 -3.52
C ALA A 309 12.19 -3.47 -2.15
N GLY A 310 11.73 -2.74 -1.13
CA GLY A 310 12.22 -2.88 0.24
C GLY A 310 11.90 -4.24 0.86
N ALA A 311 10.75 -4.83 0.54
CA ALA A 311 10.40 -6.18 0.97
C ALA A 311 11.31 -7.25 0.34
N HIS A 312 11.68 -7.07 -0.92
CA HIS A 312 12.55 -8.00 -1.65
C HIS A 312 14.01 -7.90 -1.18
N LEU A 313 14.54 -6.67 -1.12
CA LEU A 313 15.99 -6.44 -0.93
C LEU A 313 16.39 -6.11 0.53
N GLY A 314 15.41 -5.74 1.38
CA GLY A 314 15.65 -5.36 2.77
C GLY A 314 16.23 -3.95 2.93
N ALA A 315 16.70 -3.64 4.14
CA ALA A 315 17.21 -2.32 4.51
C ALA A 315 18.40 -1.83 3.67
N ALA A 316 19.24 -2.75 3.21
CA ALA A 316 20.45 -2.45 2.41
C ALA A 316 20.14 -1.97 0.98
N ALA A 317 18.88 -2.07 0.53
CA ALA A 317 18.43 -1.61 -0.78
C ALA A 317 18.63 -0.10 -0.99
N TRP A 318 18.60 0.69 0.07
CA TRP A 318 18.47 2.13 0.00
C TRP A 318 19.80 2.85 0.23
N PRO A 319 20.15 3.87 -0.58
CA PRO A 319 21.31 4.70 -0.33
C PRO A 319 21.22 5.32 1.06
N LYS A 320 22.31 5.20 1.83
CA LYS A 320 22.37 5.70 3.22
C LYS A 320 21.99 7.19 3.31
N GLU A 321 22.54 8.00 2.39
CA GLU A 321 22.28 9.44 2.32
C GLU A 321 20.81 9.78 2.05
N TRP A 322 20.06 8.91 1.34
CA TRP A 322 18.62 9.07 1.13
C TRP A 322 17.86 8.71 2.39
N SER A 323 18.16 7.56 2.98
CA SER A 323 17.52 7.07 4.20
C SER A 323 17.70 8.00 5.40
N GLU A 324 18.85 8.72 5.47
CA GLU A 324 19.13 9.66 6.56
C GLU A 324 18.34 10.97 6.44
N ARG A 325 17.87 11.34 5.24
CA ARG A 325 17.17 12.60 4.96
C ARG A 325 15.65 12.48 4.97
N ILE A 326 15.13 11.26 4.99
CA ILE A 326 13.68 11.06 4.91
C ILE A 326 12.96 11.61 6.14
N GLU A 327 11.88 12.31 5.91
CA GLU A 327 11.01 12.81 6.96
C GLU A 327 10.39 11.66 7.77
N TYR A 328 10.07 11.88 9.04
CA TYR A 328 9.56 10.86 9.98
C TYR A 328 10.44 9.61 10.13
N ARG A 329 11.72 9.71 9.78
CA ARG A 329 12.67 8.58 9.85
C ARG A 329 12.66 7.86 11.20
N SER A 330 12.61 8.60 12.31
CA SER A 330 12.56 8.01 13.66
C SER A 330 11.32 7.15 13.89
N ASP A 331 10.16 7.61 13.40
CA ASP A 331 8.90 6.89 13.51
C ASP A 331 8.92 5.61 12.68
N LEU A 332 9.38 5.71 11.44
CA LEU A 332 9.51 4.57 10.52
C LEU A 332 10.43 3.50 11.10
N LEU A 333 11.60 3.87 11.61
CA LEU A 333 12.54 2.93 12.21
C LEU A 333 12.03 2.34 13.53
N SER A 334 11.31 3.11 14.34
CA SER A 334 10.68 2.61 15.56
C SER A 334 9.60 1.56 15.27
N LEU A 335 8.81 1.74 14.20
CA LEU A 335 7.85 0.74 13.75
C LEU A 335 8.55 -0.49 13.17
N ALA A 336 9.54 -0.29 12.31
CA ALA A 336 10.28 -1.38 11.69
C ALA A 336 10.94 -2.30 12.71
N ALA A 337 11.54 -1.75 13.75
CA ALA A 337 12.21 -2.51 14.80
C ALA A 337 11.30 -3.51 15.53
N LEU A 338 9.98 -3.28 15.51
CA LEU A 338 9.00 -4.20 16.11
C LEU A 338 8.79 -5.47 15.27
N TRP A 339 9.07 -5.40 13.98
CA TRP A 339 8.76 -6.47 13.02
C TRP A 339 10.02 -7.11 12.41
N ASP A 340 11.17 -6.47 12.54
CA ASP A 340 12.49 -7.02 12.17
C ASP A 340 13.12 -7.88 13.30
N ALA A 341 12.48 -7.95 14.48
CA ALA A 341 12.99 -8.60 15.68
C ALA A 341 12.90 -10.15 15.67
#